data_da6f5a542df6171f7a58274bb6bc6700
#
_entry.id   da6f5a542df6171f7a58274bb6bc6700
#
_cell.length_a   1.000
_cell.length_b   1.000
_cell.length_c   1.000
_cell.angle_alpha   90.00
_cell.angle_beta   90.00
_cell.angle_gamma   90.00
#
_symmetry.space_group_name_H-M   'P 1'
#
loop_
_entity.id
_entity.type
_entity.pdbx_description
1 polymer ?
#
loop_
_entity_poly.entity_id
_entity_poly.type
_entity_poly.pdbx_seq_one_letter_code
_entity_poly.pdbx_strand_id
1 'polypeptide(L)' 'MTSEPREPWRVILTQGGIQLAEVPHTSEAKAFAHVRSALRAGADTAKVMQWEGGRWWHFETVAAADIPDEPA' A
#
# COMPACT_ATOMS: atom_id res chain seq x y z
N MET A 1 -19.94 0.26 -19.07
CA MET A 1 -19.42 1.45 -18.39
C MET A 1 -18.64 1.02 -17.16
N THR A 2 -17.36 1.30 -17.13
CA THR A 2 -16.53 0.99 -15.97
C THR A 2 -16.66 2.12 -14.95
N SER A 3 -17.20 1.81 -13.79
CA SER A 3 -17.25 2.78 -12.70
C SER A 3 -15.92 2.80 -11.97
N GLU A 4 -15.45 3.97 -11.67
CA GLU A 4 -14.29 4.13 -10.82
C GLU A 4 -14.64 3.63 -9.41
N PRO A 5 -13.78 2.83 -8.76
CA PRO A 5 -14.04 2.42 -7.39
C PRO A 5 -14.02 3.62 -6.45
N ARG A 6 -14.77 3.54 -5.35
CA ARG A 6 -14.77 4.60 -4.35
C ARG A 6 -13.41 4.75 -3.68
N GLU A 7 -12.65 3.66 -3.68
CA GLU A 7 -11.34 3.60 -3.07
C GLU A 7 -10.32 3.26 -4.16
N PRO A 8 -9.84 4.26 -4.91
CA PRO A 8 -8.96 4.03 -6.06
C PRO A 8 -7.52 3.73 -5.69
N TRP A 9 -7.23 3.56 -4.41
CA TRP A 9 -5.92 3.19 -3.91
C TRP A 9 -6.01 1.88 -3.15
N ARG A 10 -4.96 1.08 -3.21
CA ARG A 10 -4.94 -0.22 -2.56
C ARG A 10 -3.54 -0.51 -2.07
N VAL A 11 -3.44 -1.01 -0.83
CA VAL A 11 -2.17 -1.40 -0.23
C VAL A 11 -2.17 -2.91 -0.05
N ILE A 12 -1.15 -3.58 -0.60
CA ILE A 12 -0.97 -5.03 -0.48
C ILE A 12 0.24 -5.27 0.40
N LEU A 13 0.02 -5.89 1.55
CA LEU A 13 1.06 -6.14 2.55
C LEU A 13 1.58 -7.57 2.44
N THR A 14 2.90 -7.73 2.54
CA THR A 14 3.55 -9.03 2.46
C THR A 14 4.51 -9.20 3.64
N GLN A 15 4.56 -10.40 4.19
CA GLN A 15 5.50 -10.76 5.24
C GLN A 15 5.97 -12.19 5.01
N GLY A 16 7.29 -12.39 4.97
CA GLY A 16 7.87 -13.71 4.74
C GLY A 16 7.46 -14.34 3.41
N GLY A 17 7.23 -13.52 2.39
CA GLY A 17 6.79 -13.98 1.08
C GLY A 17 5.30 -14.28 0.98
N ILE A 18 4.55 -14.07 2.05
CA ILE A 18 3.11 -14.35 2.10
C ILE A 18 2.34 -13.05 2.15
N GLN A 19 1.31 -12.93 1.29
CA GLN A 19 0.43 -11.77 1.32
C GLN A 19 -0.44 -11.82 2.57
N LEU A 20 -0.34 -10.81 3.42
CA LEU A 20 -1.10 -10.71 4.65
C LEU A 20 -2.46 -10.07 4.47
N ALA A 21 -2.50 -9.00 3.69
CA ALA A 21 -3.70 -8.20 3.57
C ALA A 21 -3.69 -7.39 2.29
N GLU A 22 -4.87 -7.03 1.82
CA GLU A 22 -5.08 -6.13 0.71
C GLU A 22 -6.15 -5.15 1.18
N VAL A 23 -5.75 -3.89 1.39
CA VAL A 23 -6.61 -2.90 2.03
C VAL A 23 -6.85 -1.71 1.10
N PRO A 24 -8.12 -1.39 0.79
CA PRO A 24 -8.43 -0.24 -0.05
C PRO A 24 -8.35 1.07 0.72
N HIS A 25 -8.02 2.14 0.01
CA HIS A 25 -7.94 3.49 0.58
C HIS A 25 -8.53 4.51 -0.38
N THR A 26 -9.02 5.61 0.18
CA THR A 26 -9.69 6.65 -0.59
C THR A 26 -8.72 7.68 -1.17
N SER A 27 -7.49 7.74 -0.67
CA SER A 27 -6.50 8.72 -1.13
C SER A 27 -5.08 8.18 -1.03
N GLU A 28 -4.17 8.82 -1.77
CA GLU A 28 -2.76 8.51 -1.73
C GLU A 28 -2.19 8.71 -0.32
N ALA A 29 -2.56 9.81 0.34
CA ALA A 29 -2.07 10.10 1.68
C ALA A 29 -2.45 9.00 2.68
N LYS A 30 -3.69 8.50 2.59
CA LYS A 30 -4.16 7.43 3.46
C LYS A 30 -3.45 6.12 3.16
N ALA A 31 -3.23 5.83 1.87
CA ALA A 31 -2.51 4.62 1.46
C ALA A 31 -1.09 4.62 2.02
N PHE A 32 -0.35 5.72 1.87
CA PHE A 32 1.03 5.79 2.36
C PHE A 32 1.13 5.85 3.88
N ALA A 33 0.14 6.45 4.56
CA ALA A 33 0.10 6.39 6.01
C ALA A 33 -0.06 4.96 6.50
N HIS A 34 -0.90 4.17 5.83
CA HIS A 34 -1.06 2.75 6.13
C HIS A 34 0.22 1.97 5.86
N VAL A 35 0.89 2.26 4.74
CA VAL A 35 2.17 1.64 4.40
C VAL A 35 3.17 1.81 5.56
N ARG A 36 3.38 3.03 6.02
CA ARG A 36 4.32 3.32 7.10
C ARG A 36 3.95 2.57 8.38
N SER A 37 2.66 2.62 8.74
CA SER A 37 2.16 1.94 9.93
C SER A 37 2.37 0.44 9.86
N ALA A 38 2.05 -0.17 8.71
CA ALA A 38 2.16 -1.62 8.54
C ALA A 38 3.60 -2.10 8.54
N LEU A 39 4.51 -1.35 7.91
CA LEU A 39 5.92 -1.71 7.88
C LEU A 39 6.55 -1.61 9.27
N ARG A 40 6.14 -0.61 10.06
CA ARG A 40 6.58 -0.51 11.46
C ARG A 40 6.02 -1.63 12.31
N ALA A 41 4.85 -2.15 11.95
CA ALA A 41 4.21 -3.24 12.69
C ALA A 41 4.75 -4.62 12.34
N GLY A 42 5.65 -4.71 11.34
CA GLY A 42 6.31 -5.97 11.02
C GLY A 42 6.15 -6.50 9.61
N ALA A 43 5.38 -5.82 8.75
CA ALA A 43 5.30 -6.24 7.35
C ALA A 43 6.65 -6.01 6.66
N ASP A 44 7.01 -6.88 5.72
CA ASP A 44 8.27 -6.77 4.99
C ASP A 44 8.18 -5.80 3.82
N THR A 45 7.08 -5.85 3.09
CA THR A 45 6.85 -4.96 1.95
C THR A 45 5.40 -4.52 1.89
N ALA A 46 5.18 -3.36 1.29
CA ALA A 46 3.86 -2.84 1.00
C ALA A 46 3.83 -2.36 -0.44
N LYS A 47 2.95 -2.93 -1.23
CA LYS A 47 2.77 -2.54 -2.63
C LYS A 47 1.57 -1.61 -2.71
N VAL A 48 1.77 -0.44 -3.30
CA VAL A 48 0.69 0.54 -3.50
C VAL A 48 0.20 0.43 -4.93
N MET A 49 -1.10 0.22 -5.09
CA MET A 49 -1.75 0.14 -6.39
C MET A 49 -2.70 1.31 -6.55
N GLN A 50 -2.82 1.82 -7.75
CA GLN A 50 -3.72 2.92 -8.07
C GLN A 50 -4.66 2.52 -9.21
N TRP A 51 -5.93 2.87 -9.08
CA TRP A 51 -6.90 2.71 -10.16
C TRP A 51 -6.88 3.95 -11.03
N GLU A 52 -6.62 3.76 -12.32
CA GLU A 52 -6.63 4.86 -13.27
C GLU A 52 -6.92 4.32 -14.68
N GLY A 53 -7.75 5.02 -15.40
CA GLY A 53 -8.06 4.65 -16.78
C GLY A 53 -8.73 3.30 -16.94
N GLY A 54 -9.49 2.86 -15.95
CA GLY A 54 -10.24 1.62 -16.01
C GLY A 54 -9.48 0.38 -15.57
N ARG A 55 -8.31 0.53 -14.97
CA ARG A 55 -7.52 -0.61 -14.50
C ARG A 55 -6.61 -0.24 -13.34
N TRP A 56 -6.12 -1.28 -12.64
CA TRP A 56 -5.17 -1.12 -11.54
C TRP A 56 -3.75 -1.03 -12.09
N TRP A 57 -2.99 -0.10 -11.54
CA TRP A 57 -1.58 0.08 -11.87
C TRP A 57 -0.74 -0.06 -10.62
N HIS A 58 0.45 -0.62 -10.79
CA HIS A 58 1.45 -0.61 -9.72
C HIS A 58 1.98 0.83 -9.60
N PHE A 59 1.79 1.44 -8.43
CA PHE A 59 2.27 2.79 -8.17
C PHE A 59 3.66 2.78 -7.55
N GLU A 60 3.82 2.05 -6.44
CA GLU A 60 5.10 1.97 -5.75
C GLU A 60 5.11 0.74 -4.83
N THR A 61 6.32 0.17 -4.62
CA THR A 61 6.53 -0.86 -3.61
C THR A 61 7.54 -0.33 -2.61
N VAL A 62 7.17 -0.34 -1.33
CA VAL A 62 8.02 0.13 -0.25
C VAL A 62 8.40 -1.06 0.62
N ALA A 63 9.71 -1.22 0.87
CA ALA A 63 10.20 -2.27 1.76
C ALA A 63 10.44 -1.70 3.17
N ALA A 64 10.37 -2.56 4.17
CA ALA A 64 10.63 -2.15 5.55
C ALA A 64 12.01 -1.49 5.69
N ALA A 65 13.00 -1.96 4.93
CA ALA A 65 14.35 -1.41 4.95
C ALA A 65 14.43 0.00 4.38
N ASP A 66 13.42 0.44 3.62
CA ASP A 66 13.39 1.77 3.03
C ASP A 66 12.81 2.83 3.97
N ILE A 67 12.23 2.38 5.10
CA ILE A 67 11.68 3.29 6.10
C ILE A 67 12.80 3.60 7.10
N PRO A 68 13.24 4.86 7.20
CA PRO A 68 14.26 5.20 8.18
C PRO A 68 13.71 5.03 9.61
N ASP A 69 14.57 4.56 10.50
CA ASP A 69 14.20 4.48 11.91
C ASP A 69 13.99 5.90 12.43
N GLU A 70 12.86 6.15 13.03
CA GLU A 70 12.63 7.44 13.66
C GLU A 70 13.46 7.52 14.92
N PRO A 71 14.17 8.63 15.13
CA PRO A 71 14.85 8.83 16.38
C PRO A 71 13.81 8.86 17.51
N ALA A 72 14.11 8.13 18.55
CA ALA A 72 13.21 8.03 19.68
C ALA A 72 13.03 9.41 20.36
#